data_1f030d6b5e487798efe9b1204859bcdd
#
_entry.id   1f030d6b5e487798efe9b1204859bcdd
#
_cell.length_a   1.000
_cell.length_b   1.000
_cell.length_c   1.000
_cell.angle_alpha   90.00
_cell.angle_beta   90.00
_cell.angle_gamma   90.00
#
_symmetry.space_group_name_H-M   'P 1'
#
loop_
_entity.id
_entity.type
_entity.pdbx_description
1 polymer ?
#
loop_
_entity_poly.entity_id
_entity_poly.type
_entity_poly.pdbx_seq_one_letter_code
_entity_poly.pdbx_strand_id
1 'polypeptide(L)'
;MTYKEVLVEARKHIGPKCKACPECNGLGCGNTIPGPGSKAPGNGANDNWKAWRSYKLNMNTMVPNTPVDTGVKLFGRRIELPLLTGPIGSLRAQFHPEDDIRDYNRQCITACAQEGVFECFGDGLFDGVTEDAVEASKSCGGIGIPIL
;
A
#
# COMPACT_ATOMS: atom_id res chain seq x y z
N MET A 1 9.23 -20.27 7.14
CA MET A 1 8.71 -19.21 8.04
C MET A 1 7.19 -19.19 7.91
N THR A 2 6.47 -19.34 9.02
CA THR A 2 5.02 -19.26 9.05
C THR A 2 4.57 -17.80 9.12
N TYR A 3 3.33 -17.52 8.74
CA TYR A 3 2.76 -16.16 8.86
C TYR A 3 2.86 -15.59 10.29
N LYS A 4 2.67 -16.45 11.29
CA LYS A 4 2.82 -16.05 12.70
C LYS A 4 4.24 -15.62 13.05
N GLU A 5 5.25 -16.31 12.53
CA GLU A 5 6.67 -15.95 12.72
C GLU A 5 7.00 -14.63 12.03
N VAL A 6 6.46 -14.40 10.83
CA VAL A 6 6.60 -13.11 10.13
C VAL A 6 6.03 -11.95 10.96
N LEU A 7 4.85 -12.12 11.54
CA LEU A 7 4.25 -11.09 12.40
C LEU A 7 5.04 -10.84 13.68
N VAL A 8 5.63 -11.87 14.25
CA VAL A 8 6.49 -11.73 15.45
C VAL A 8 7.74 -10.93 15.10
N GLU A 9 8.34 -11.21 13.95
CA GLU A 9 9.52 -10.47 13.48
C GLU A 9 9.17 -9.02 13.13
N ALA A 10 8.09 -8.82 12.39
CA ALA A 10 7.62 -7.49 12.01
C ALA A 10 7.41 -6.56 13.22
N ARG A 11 6.92 -7.08 14.34
CA ARG A 11 6.72 -6.30 15.57
C ARG A 11 8.00 -5.73 16.16
N LYS A 12 9.15 -6.29 15.85
CA LYS A 12 10.45 -5.78 16.32
C LYS A 12 10.92 -4.57 15.53
N HIS A 13 10.47 -4.44 14.28
CA HIS A 13 10.93 -3.44 13.32
C HIS A 13 9.90 -2.36 13.02
N ILE A 14 8.62 -2.64 13.26
CA ILE A 14 7.55 -1.66 13.04
C ILE A 14 7.40 -0.77 14.27
N GLY A 15 7.19 0.52 14.04
CA GLY A 15 7.13 1.52 15.12
C GLY A 15 6.05 1.25 16.18
N PRO A 16 6.01 2.03 17.24
CA PRO A 16 5.26 1.71 18.47
C PRO A 16 3.74 1.71 18.28
N LYS A 17 3.25 2.36 17.23
CA LYS A 17 1.81 2.51 16.98
C LYS A 17 1.19 1.27 16.37
N CYS A 18 1.82 0.68 15.37
CA CYS A 18 1.34 -0.54 14.73
C CYS A 18 1.62 -1.77 15.60
N LYS A 19 0.68 -2.68 15.68
CA LYS A 19 0.77 -3.92 16.47
C LYS A 19 1.03 -5.16 15.61
N ALA A 20 1.23 -4.99 14.31
CA ALA A 20 1.37 -6.11 13.35
C ALA A 20 0.35 -7.22 13.64
N CYS A 21 -0.94 -6.87 13.61
CA CYS A 21 -2.02 -7.80 13.90
C CYS A 21 -2.20 -8.81 12.76
N PRO A 22 -2.65 -10.04 13.05
CA PRO A 22 -2.97 -11.03 12.02
C PRO A 22 -4.03 -10.57 11.03
N GLU A 23 -4.98 -9.75 11.50
CA GLU A 23 -5.95 -9.02 10.69
C GLU A 23 -5.89 -7.54 11.03
N CYS A 24 -5.63 -6.71 10.04
CA CYS A 24 -5.57 -5.25 10.22
C CYS A 24 -7.00 -4.67 10.18
N ASN A 25 -7.66 -4.67 11.33
CA ASN A 25 -9.03 -4.18 11.49
C ASN A 25 -9.14 -2.86 12.29
N GLY A 26 -8.00 -2.24 12.62
CA GLY A 26 -7.94 -0.99 13.37
C GLY A 26 -8.14 -1.12 14.89
N LEU A 27 -8.52 -2.29 15.40
CA LEU A 27 -8.83 -2.45 16.84
C LEU A 27 -7.56 -2.48 17.69
N GLY A 28 -6.55 -3.24 17.29
CA GLY A 28 -5.32 -3.43 18.06
C GLY A 28 -4.52 -2.14 18.28
N CYS A 29 -4.50 -1.23 17.31
CA CYS A 29 -3.85 0.07 17.41
C CYS A 29 -4.81 1.21 17.79
N GLY A 30 -6.10 0.91 18.04
CA GLY A 30 -7.12 1.91 18.34
C GLY A 30 -7.30 2.94 17.21
N ASN A 31 -7.23 2.50 15.96
CA ASN A 31 -7.25 3.34 14.76
C ASN A 31 -6.14 4.41 14.72
N THR A 32 -5.02 4.21 15.39
CA THR A 32 -3.88 5.13 15.33
C THR A 32 -3.23 5.11 13.96
N ILE A 33 -3.22 3.97 13.30
CA ILE A 33 -2.84 3.77 11.92
C ILE A 33 -4.12 3.46 11.13
N PRO A 34 -4.39 4.06 9.99
CA PRO A 34 -3.52 4.88 9.12
C PRO A 34 -3.43 6.37 9.46
N GLY A 35 -4.05 6.84 10.51
CA GLY A 35 -3.90 8.24 10.94
C GLY A 35 -5.09 8.78 11.72
N PRO A 36 -5.01 10.02 12.22
CA PRO A 36 -6.02 10.61 13.10
C PRO A 36 -7.41 10.69 12.47
N GLY A 37 -7.50 10.92 11.15
CA GLY A 37 -8.76 10.99 10.43
C GLY A 37 -9.57 9.70 10.43
N SER A 38 -8.92 8.56 10.62
CA SER A 38 -9.60 7.26 10.70
C SER A 38 -10.42 7.07 11.99
N LYS A 39 -10.24 7.95 12.96
CA LYS A 39 -10.96 7.90 14.25
C LYS A 39 -12.27 8.67 14.25
N ALA A 40 -12.46 9.62 13.37
CA ALA A 40 -13.61 10.50 13.38
C ALA A 40 -14.54 10.23 12.17
N PRO A 41 -15.84 10.10 12.38
CA PRO A 41 -16.62 10.17 13.63
C PRO A 41 -16.80 8.83 14.35
N GLY A 42 -15.78 8.05 14.55
CA GLY A 42 -15.89 6.77 15.24
C GLY A 42 -14.78 5.79 14.84
N ASN A 43 -15.14 4.69 14.22
CA ASN A 43 -14.26 3.56 14.03
C ASN A 43 -13.97 3.29 12.53
N GLY A 44 -13.60 4.33 11.78
CA GLY A 44 -13.51 4.29 10.31
C GLY A 44 -12.68 3.13 9.76
N ALA A 45 -11.52 2.83 10.33
CA ALA A 45 -10.70 1.72 9.86
C ALA A 45 -11.38 0.35 10.07
N ASN A 46 -12.07 0.17 11.21
CA ASN A 46 -12.81 -1.07 11.47
C ASN A 46 -14.06 -1.18 10.57
N ASP A 47 -14.72 -0.08 10.30
CA ASP A 47 -15.91 -0.07 9.44
C ASP A 47 -15.53 -0.34 7.97
N ASN A 48 -14.40 0.17 7.50
CA ASN A 48 -13.83 -0.20 6.20
C ASN A 48 -13.51 -1.70 6.13
N TRP A 49 -12.88 -2.25 7.17
CA TRP A 49 -12.61 -3.68 7.24
C TRP A 49 -13.90 -4.53 7.20
N LYS A 50 -14.95 -4.12 7.91
CA LYS A 50 -16.26 -4.78 7.84
C LYS A 50 -16.90 -4.66 6.47
N ALA A 51 -16.84 -3.48 5.85
CA ALA A 51 -17.42 -3.23 4.54
C ALA A 51 -16.84 -4.18 3.48
N TRP A 52 -15.51 -4.36 3.44
CA TRP A 52 -14.88 -5.32 2.54
C TRP A 52 -15.42 -6.75 2.71
N ARG A 53 -15.75 -7.17 3.92
CA ARG A 53 -16.30 -8.51 4.21
C ARG A 53 -17.76 -8.68 3.77
N SER A 54 -18.47 -7.60 3.51
CA SER A 54 -19.85 -7.66 2.98
C SER A 54 -19.91 -7.98 1.49
N TYR A 55 -18.82 -7.74 0.75
CA TYR A 55 -18.75 -8.09 -0.67
C TYR A 55 -18.34 -9.56 -0.85
N LYS A 56 -18.92 -10.20 -1.85
CA LYS A 56 -18.63 -11.59 -2.20
C LYS A 56 -18.30 -11.66 -3.69
N LEU A 57 -17.34 -12.51 -4.03
CA LEU A 57 -17.04 -12.83 -5.41
C LEU A 57 -18.03 -13.87 -5.93
N ASN A 58 -18.60 -13.59 -7.10
CA ASN A 58 -19.34 -14.60 -7.83
C ASN A 58 -18.35 -15.54 -8.53
N MET A 59 -18.40 -16.81 -8.18
CA MET A 59 -17.57 -17.83 -8.83
C MET A 59 -18.33 -18.51 -9.96
N ASN A 60 -17.78 -18.44 -11.17
CA ASN A 60 -18.20 -19.27 -12.29
C ASN A 60 -17.32 -20.52 -12.30
N THR A 61 -17.91 -21.67 -11.92
CA THR A 61 -17.18 -22.94 -11.85
C THR A 61 -17.07 -23.66 -13.18
N MET A 62 -17.93 -23.34 -14.12
CA MET A 62 -17.94 -23.93 -15.47
C MET A 62 -17.47 -22.91 -16.50
N VAL A 63 -16.16 -22.80 -16.63
CA VAL A 63 -15.51 -21.92 -17.60
C VAL A 63 -14.51 -22.73 -18.44
N PRO A 64 -14.21 -22.31 -19.68
CA PRO A 64 -13.14 -22.93 -20.46
C PRO A 64 -11.81 -22.85 -19.72
N ASN A 65 -11.03 -23.94 -19.74
CA ASN A 65 -9.69 -23.96 -19.17
C ASN A 65 -8.70 -23.30 -20.16
N THR A 66 -8.72 -21.98 -20.18
CA THR A 66 -7.83 -21.15 -21.00
C THR A 66 -6.93 -20.32 -20.10
N PRO A 67 -5.71 -19.95 -20.56
CA PRO A 67 -4.88 -19.00 -19.82
C PRO A 67 -5.64 -17.70 -19.53
N VAL A 68 -5.56 -17.24 -18.30
CA VAL A 68 -6.20 -15.99 -17.89
C VAL A 68 -5.27 -14.82 -18.19
N ASP A 69 -5.76 -13.86 -18.95
CA ASP A 69 -5.08 -12.56 -19.12
C ASP A 69 -5.59 -11.60 -18.04
N THR A 70 -4.73 -11.26 -17.09
CA THR A 70 -5.02 -10.33 -16.01
C THR A 70 -4.64 -8.90 -16.36
N GLY A 71 -3.99 -8.67 -17.50
CA GLY A 71 -3.54 -7.37 -17.94
C GLY A 71 -4.68 -6.41 -18.26
N VAL A 72 -4.52 -5.16 -17.83
CA VAL A 72 -5.46 -4.08 -18.14
C VAL A 72 -4.73 -2.88 -18.73
N LYS A 73 -5.45 -2.07 -19.50
CA LYS A 73 -4.91 -0.81 -19.99
C LYS A 73 -5.35 0.33 -19.08
N LEU A 74 -4.40 1.01 -18.44
CA LEU A 74 -4.62 2.12 -17.55
C LEU A 74 -3.69 3.28 -17.92
N PHE A 75 -4.21 4.51 -17.99
CA PHE A 75 -3.47 5.70 -18.42
C PHE A 75 -2.67 5.51 -19.73
N GLY A 76 -3.27 4.78 -20.69
CA GLY A 76 -2.64 4.51 -21.99
C GLY A 76 -1.58 3.41 -21.98
N ARG A 77 -1.26 2.82 -20.84
CA ARG A 77 -0.28 1.73 -20.67
C ARG A 77 -0.94 0.43 -20.28
N ARG A 78 -0.38 -0.68 -20.76
CA ARG A 78 -0.73 -2.01 -20.26
C ARG A 78 0.01 -2.27 -18.94
N ILE A 79 -0.71 -2.73 -17.95
CA ILE A 79 -0.17 -3.29 -16.72
C ILE A 79 -0.59 -4.74 -16.60
N GLU A 80 0.27 -5.56 -16.00
CA GLU A 80 0.07 -7.02 -15.97
C GLU A 80 -1.01 -7.47 -14.99
N LEU A 81 -1.26 -6.67 -13.95
CA LEU A 81 -2.28 -6.91 -12.95
C LEU A 81 -3.05 -5.62 -12.67
N PRO A 82 -4.39 -5.66 -12.47
CA PRO A 82 -5.19 -4.48 -12.11
C PRO A 82 -4.98 -4.08 -10.65
N LEU A 83 -3.73 -3.89 -10.26
CA LEU A 83 -3.30 -3.53 -8.91
C LEU A 83 -2.52 -2.22 -8.95
N LEU A 84 -2.73 -1.44 -7.91
CA LEU A 84 -2.00 -0.21 -7.61
C LEU A 84 -1.60 -0.28 -6.14
N THR A 85 -0.43 0.19 -5.81
CA THR A 85 -0.06 0.36 -4.40
C THR A 85 -0.76 1.58 -3.82
N GLY A 86 -1.12 1.52 -2.55
CA GLY A 86 -1.64 2.67 -1.83
C GLY A 86 -0.50 3.60 -1.38
N PRO A 87 -0.65 4.93 -1.49
CA PRO A 87 0.38 5.85 -1.05
C PRO A 87 0.56 5.80 0.47
N ILE A 88 1.80 5.83 0.93
CA ILE A 88 2.15 5.95 2.32
C ILE A 88 2.97 7.22 2.50
N GLY A 89 2.48 8.13 3.34
CA GLY A 89 3.22 9.32 3.75
C GLY A 89 3.60 9.26 5.22
N SER A 90 4.44 10.18 5.65
CA SER A 90 4.78 10.38 7.08
C SER A 90 5.31 9.12 7.78
N LEU A 91 6.16 8.34 7.14
CA LEU A 91 6.72 7.09 7.66
C LEU A 91 7.30 7.25 9.07
N ARG A 92 8.13 8.27 9.28
CA ARG A 92 8.77 8.54 10.58
C ARG A 92 7.77 8.73 11.71
N ALA A 93 6.62 9.34 11.41
CA ALA A 93 5.61 9.61 12.44
C ALA A 93 4.78 8.36 12.77
N GLN A 94 4.64 7.41 11.85
CA GLN A 94 3.71 6.30 11.99
C GLN A 94 4.38 4.95 12.22
N PHE A 95 5.51 4.72 11.58
CA PHE A 95 6.15 3.41 11.57
C PHE A 95 7.50 3.44 12.29
N HIS A 96 8.52 4.02 11.69
CA HIS A 96 9.87 4.01 12.22
C HIS A 96 10.52 5.39 12.12
N PRO A 97 11.11 5.94 13.21
CA PRO A 97 11.69 7.29 13.21
C PRO A 97 12.84 7.49 12.22
N GLU A 98 13.55 6.41 11.89
CA GLU A 98 14.73 6.44 11.01
C GLU A 98 14.36 6.27 9.52
N ASP A 99 13.12 5.89 9.21
CA ASP A 99 12.73 5.66 7.82
C ASP A 99 12.68 6.96 7.03
N ASP A 100 13.30 6.97 5.85
CA ASP A 100 13.21 8.08 4.91
C ASP A 100 12.15 7.79 3.86
N ILE A 101 11.19 8.69 3.74
CA ILE A 101 10.11 8.58 2.75
C ILE A 101 10.64 8.61 1.31
N ARG A 102 11.77 9.27 1.04
CA ARG A 102 12.39 9.31 -0.29
C ARG A 102 12.91 7.92 -0.68
N ASP A 103 13.63 7.28 0.23
CA ASP A 103 14.16 5.93 -0.01
C ASP A 103 13.02 4.91 -0.15
N TYR A 104 12.00 5.05 0.67
CA TYR A 104 10.81 4.23 0.58
C TYR A 104 10.12 4.38 -0.79
N ASN A 105 9.83 5.62 -1.21
CA ASN A 105 9.21 5.89 -2.50
C ASN A 105 10.04 5.33 -3.67
N ARG A 106 11.37 5.53 -3.67
CA ARG A 106 12.24 4.98 -4.71
C ARG A 106 12.21 3.46 -4.77
N GLN A 107 12.27 2.79 -3.63
CA GLN A 107 12.21 1.34 -3.55
C GLN A 107 10.87 0.82 -4.07
N CYS A 108 9.75 1.39 -3.63
CA CYS A 108 8.42 1.02 -4.08
C CYS A 108 8.22 1.24 -5.58
N ILE A 109 8.60 2.43 -6.09
CA ILE A 109 8.53 2.75 -7.52
C ILE A 109 9.35 1.74 -8.34
N THR A 110 10.57 1.43 -7.90
CA THR A 110 11.44 0.49 -8.60
C THR A 110 10.85 -0.93 -8.59
N ALA A 111 10.37 -1.39 -7.45
CA ALA A 111 9.76 -2.71 -7.33
C ALA A 111 8.49 -2.83 -8.18
N CYS A 112 7.62 -1.83 -8.13
CA CYS A 112 6.40 -1.80 -8.94
C CYS A 112 6.70 -1.77 -10.44
N ALA A 113 7.75 -1.06 -10.86
CA ALA A 113 8.19 -1.05 -12.25
C ALA A 113 8.66 -2.43 -12.73
N GLN A 114 9.38 -3.15 -11.88
CA GLN A 114 9.84 -4.51 -12.17
C GLN A 114 8.67 -5.50 -12.33
N GLU A 115 7.62 -5.32 -11.53
CA GLU A 115 6.43 -6.17 -11.56
C GLU A 115 5.35 -5.69 -12.55
N GLY A 116 5.57 -4.59 -13.27
CA GLY A 116 4.65 -4.08 -14.28
C GLY A 116 3.33 -3.52 -13.72
N VAL A 117 3.35 -2.97 -12.50
CA VAL A 117 2.20 -2.34 -11.84
C VAL A 117 2.47 -0.88 -11.54
N PHE A 118 1.42 -0.08 -11.34
CA PHE A 118 1.58 1.32 -10.94
C PHE A 118 1.82 1.46 -9.44
N GLU A 119 2.66 2.42 -9.08
CA GLU A 119 2.90 2.88 -7.72
C GLU A 119 2.17 4.20 -7.48
N CYS A 120 1.36 4.28 -6.42
CA CYS A 120 0.91 5.55 -5.89
C CYS A 120 1.86 5.97 -4.77
N PHE A 121 2.60 7.04 -4.94
CA PHE A 121 3.51 7.52 -3.91
C PHE A 121 2.97 8.74 -3.17
N GLY A 122 3.20 8.76 -1.87
CA GLY A 122 2.78 9.85 -1.00
C GLY A 122 3.75 11.00 -0.99
N ASP A 123 3.25 12.17 -0.61
CA ASP A 123 4.05 13.31 -0.24
C ASP A 123 4.73 13.11 1.11
N GLY A 124 5.67 13.95 1.44
CA GLY A 124 6.33 14.00 2.73
C GLY A 124 6.18 15.37 3.36
N LEU A 125 6.57 15.45 4.64
CA LEU A 125 6.65 16.72 5.38
C LEU A 125 7.90 17.54 5.03
N PHE A 126 8.71 17.09 4.07
CA PHE A 126 9.98 17.69 3.71
C PHE A 126 9.97 18.11 2.25
N ASP A 127 10.62 19.23 1.98
CA ASP A 127 10.80 19.73 0.61
C ASP A 127 11.52 18.71 -0.27
N GLY A 128 11.12 18.63 -1.53
CA GLY A 128 11.76 17.80 -2.53
C GLY A 128 11.36 16.31 -2.52
N VAL A 129 10.48 15.85 -1.64
CA VAL A 129 10.04 14.45 -1.61
C VAL A 129 9.29 14.05 -2.88
N THR A 130 8.38 14.90 -3.32
CA THR A 130 7.60 14.66 -4.53
C THR A 130 8.47 14.72 -5.78
N GLU A 131 9.36 15.71 -5.87
CA GLU A 131 10.28 15.86 -6.99
C GLU A 131 11.20 14.65 -7.13
N ASP A 132 11.73 14.16 -6.02
CA ASP A 132 12.58 12.98 -5.97
C ASP A 132 11.86 11.72 -6.43
N ALA A 133 10.63 11.52 -5.97
CA ALA A 133 9.79 10.40 -6.39
C ALA A 133 9.38 10.51 -7.89
N VAL A 134 9.12 11.71 -8.39
CA VAL A 134 8.87 11.95 -9.82
C VAL A 134 10.09 11.61 -10.65
N GLU A 135 11.29 11.97 -10.21
CA GLU A 135 12.54 11.63 -10.89
C GLU A 135 12.75 10.10 -10.93
N ALA A 136 12.55 9.44 -9.80
CA ALA A 136 12.58 7.98 -9.73
C ALA A 136 11.54 7.34 -10.66
N SER A 137 10.32 7.86 -10.69
CA SER A 137 9.27 7.38 -11.59
C SER A 137 9.67 7.56 -13.06
N LYS A 138 10.24 8.69 -13.46
CA LYS A 138 10.72 8.91 -14.83
C LYS A 138 11.78 7.90 -15.23
N SER A 139 12.74 7.61 -14.34
CA SER A 139 13.79 6.62 -14.60
C SER A 139 13.24 5.19 -14.73
N CYS A 140 12.10 4.92 -14.13
CA CYS A 140 11.37 3.64 -14.20
C CYS A 140 10.25 3.64 -15.26
N GLY A 141 10.30 4.52 -16.24
CA GLY A 141 9.34 4.58 -17.35
C GLY A 141 8.01 5.27 -17.00
N GLY A 142 7.94 6.06 -15.93
CA GLY A 142 6.76 6.87 -15.59
C GLY A 142 5.58 6.06 -15.05
N ILE A 143 5.84 5.11 -14.16
CA ILE A 143 4.82 4.26 -13.54
C ILE A 143 4.29 4.82 -12.21
N GLY A 144 4.91 5.87 -11.68
CA GLY A 144 4.52 6.47 -10.42
C GLY A 144 3.38 7.49 -10.58
N ILE A 145 2.43 7.44 -9.66
CA ILE A 145 1.28 8.36 -9.58
C ILE A 145 1.42 9.17 -8.29
N PRO A 146 1.67 10.49 -8.36
CA PRO A 146 1.77 11.32 -7.17
C PRO A 146 0.39 11.52 -6.54
N ILE A 147 0.31 11.42 -5.22
CA ILE A 147 -0.83 11.77 -4.42
C ILE A 147 -0.44 12.98 -3.54
N LEU A 148 -1.07 14.11 -3.80
CA LEU A 148 -0.80 15.39 -3.14
C LEU A 148 -1.90 15.74 -2.13
#